data_11b77d2b8ffa2265e6ee913a3018e3e3
#
_entry.id   11b77d2b8ffa2265e6ee913a3018e3e3
#
_cell.length_a   1.000
_cell.length_b   1.000
_cell.length_c   1.000
_cell.angle_alpha   90.00
_cell.angle_beta   90.00
_cell.angle_gamma   90.00
#
_symmetry.space_group_name_H-M   'P 1'
#
loop_
_entity.id
_entity.type
_entity.pdbx_description
1 polymer ?
#
loop_
_entity_poly.entity_id
_entity_poly.type
_entity_poly.pdbx_seq_one_letter_code
_entity_poly.pdbx_strand_id
1 'polypeptide(L)'
;IAKQIGADSYLTIYCQIEGHLHSTGYLLDKHYNTPEQVDALLALGDIYSVESTLNPDNHNYGKTGRPASVMDIDTLLDDEDFADYLYIFTQDNRWKFLCLTSEEMELKDVKDALQADNQQVFDPDDPNAWLKAELQKFLAPVENREILPIADGEDSDEDLVMRM
;
A
#
# COMPACT_ATOMS: atom_id res chain seq x y z
N ILE A 1 -9.68 -8.06 3.22
CA ILE A 1 -10.31 -7.48 2.04
C ILE A 1 -11.79 -7.81 2.12
N ALA A 2 -12.65 -6.80 2.03
CA ALA A 2 -14.08 -6.92 2.21
C ALA A 2 -14.85 -6.23 1.08
N LYS A 3 -16.03 -6.76 0.71
CA LYS A 3 -17.02 -6.10 -0.15
C LYS A 3 -18.28 -5.85 0.64
N GLN A 4 -18.75 -4.63 0.68
CA GLN A 4 -20.01 -4.28 1.28
C GLN A 4 -21.19 -4.86 0.47
N ILE A 5 -21.95 -5.78 1.07
CA ILE A 5 -23.10 -6.45 0.44
C ILE A 5 -24.45 -6.03 1.05
N GLY A 6 -24.43 -5.29 2.16
CA GLY A 6 -25.59 -4.78 2.87
C GLY A 6 -25.23 -3.58 3.73
N ALA A 7 -26.19 -3.08 4.53
CA ALA A 7 -25.98 -1.93 5.40
C ALA A 7 -24.87 -2.18 6.44
N ASP A 8 -24.82 -3.40 6.98
CA ASP A 8 -23.81 -3.86 7.94
C ASP A 8 -23.48 -5.32 7.65
N SER A 9 -23.14 -5.61 6.40
CA SER A 9 -22.78 -6.95 5.97
C SER A 9 -21.70 -6.87 4.91
N TYR A 10 -20.62 -7.60 5.13
CA TYR A 10 -19.41 -7.56 4.31
C TYR A 10 -19.00 -8.99 3.96
N LEU A 11 -18.83 -9.27 2.65
CA LEU A 11 -18.21 -10.52 2.18
C LEU A 11 -16.69 -10.35 2.25
N THR A 12 -15.99 -11.22 2.97
CA THR A 12 -14.62 -10.99 3.42
C THR A 12 -13.71 -12.15 3.12
N ILE A 13 -12.47 -11.86 2.71
CA ILE A 13 -11.36 -12.78 2.64
C ILE A 13 -10.15 -12.21 3.39
N TYR A 14 -9.25 -13.09 3.83
CA TYR A 14 -7.97 -12.73 4.41
C TYR A 14 -6.88 -12.69 3.33
N CYS A 15 -6.02 -11.66 3.39
CA CYS A 15 -4.82 -11.53 2.57
C CYS A 15 -3.60 -11.54 3.50
N GLN A 16 -2.69 -12.49 3.33
CA GLN A 16 -1.67 -12.78 4.33
C GLN A 16 -0.53 -11.78 4.37
N ILE A 17 -0.09 -11.28 3.23
CA ILE A 17 1.07 -10.39 3.13
C ILE A 17 0.80 -9.14 2.31
N GLU A 18 1.71 -8.18 2.43
CA GLU A 18 1.75 -6.94 1.62
C GLU A 18 0.50 -6.06 1.74
N GLY A 19 -0.13 -6.02 2.93
CA GLY A 19 -1.35 -5.25 3.18
C GLY A 19 -1.22 -3.73 3.03
N HIS A 20 -0.04 -3.19 2.71
CA HIS A 20 0.21 -1.75 2.62
C HIS A 20 -0.56 -1.06 1.49
N LEU A 21 -0.85 0.23 1.68
CA LEU A 21 -1.56 1.06 0.71
C LEU A 21 -0.89 1.04 -0.68
N HIS A 22 0.45 1.10 -0.74
CA HIS A 22 1.22 1.18 -2.00
C HIS A 22 1.42 -0.18 -2.70
N SER A 23 1.02 -1.28 -2.07
CA SER A 23 0.99 -2.61 -2.67
C SER A 23 -0.44 -3.09 -2.87
N THR A 24 -1.07 -3.63 -1.85
CA THR A 24 -2.45 -4.12 -1.92
C THR A 24 -3.45 -3.03 -2.33
N GLY A 25 -3.39 -1.85 -1.70
CA GLY A 25 -4.31 -0.75 -2.03
C GLY A 25 -4.21 -0.33 -3.49
N TYR A 26 -2.98 -0.17 -4.00
CA TYR A 26 -2.73 0.16 -5.41
C TYR A 26 -3.27 -0.91 -6.37
N LEU A 27 -3.01 -2.19 -6.10
CA LEU A 27 -3.47 -3.28 -6.95
C LEU A 27 -4.99 -3.42 -6.96
N LEU A 28 -5.64 -3.22 -5.80
CA LEU A 28 -7.09 -3.20 -5.70
C LEU A 28 -7.70 -2.05 -6.51
N ASP A 29 -7.18 -0.83 -6.39
CA ASP A 29 -7.67 0.33 -7.14
C ASP A 29 -7.43 0.21 -8.65
N LYS A 30 -6.30 -0.38 -9.06
CA LYS A 30 -5.92 -0.49 -10.47
C LYS A 30 -6.62 -1.64 -11.20
N HIS A 31 -6.75 -2.81 -10.56
CA HIS A 31 -7.13 -4.07 -11.23
C HIS A 31 -8.49 -4.62 -10.78
N TYR A 32 -9.02 -4.18 -9.63
CA TYR A 32 -10.26 -4.70 -9.05
C TYR A 32 -11.21 -3.56 -8.69
N ASN A 33 -11.58 -2.75 -9.69
CA ASN A 33 -12.38 -1.53 -9.49
C ASN A 33 -13.82 -1.65 -9.99
N THR A 34 -14.24 -2.84 -10.41
CA THR A 34 -15.64 -3.14 -10.72
C THR A 34 -16.21 -4.23 -9.80
N PRO A 35 -17.52 -4.26 -9.56
CA PRO A 35 -18.15 -5.29 -8.74
C PRO A 35 -17.81 -6.71 -9.17
N GLU A 36 -17.76 -6.96 -10.48
CA GLU A 36 -17.48 -8.29 -11.05
C GLU A 36 -16.04 -8.73 -10.79
N GLN A 37 -15.07 -7.81 -10.91
CA GLN A 37 -13.66 -8.07 -10.61
C GLN A 37 -13.47 -8.37 -9.13
N VAL A 38 -14.14 -7.60 -8.26
CA VAL A 38 -14.08 -7.81 -6.81
C VAL A 38 -14.73 -9.14 -6.43
N ASP A 39 -15.87 -9.49 -7.02
CA ASP A 39 -16.52 -10.79 -6.77
C ASP A 39 -15.63 -11.96 -7.20
N ALA A 40 -14.94 -11.83 -8.33
CA ALA A 40 -14.00 -12.83 -8.80
C ALA A 40 -12.78 -12.97 -7.86
N LEU A 41 -12.26 -11.86 -7.31
CA LEU A 41 -11.20 -11.89 -6.32
C LEU A 41 -11.65 -12.58 -5.03
N LEU A 42 -12.82 -12.21 -4.49
CA LEU A 42 -13.36 -12.80 -3.27
C LEU A 42 -13.73 -14.27 -3.43
N ALA A 43 -14.08 -14.71 -4.66
CA ALA A 43 -14.35 -16.12 -4.96
C ALA A 43 -13.12 -17.02 -4.80
N LEU A 44 -11.90 -16.47 -4.80
CA LEU A 44 -10.68 -17.24 -4.50
C LEU A 44 -10.64 -17.70 -3.04
N GLY A 45 -11.36 -17.03 -2.13
CA GLY A 45 -11.20 -17.22 -0.69
C GLY A 45 -9.94 -16.54 -0.15
N ASP A 46 -9.45 -16.99 1.01
CA ASP A 46 -8.22 -16.43 1.59
C ASP A 46 -7.04 -16.60 0.63
N ILE A 47 -6.30 -15.51 0.41
CA ILE A 47 -5.18 -15.43 -0.52
C ILE A 47 -3.86 -15.13 0.20
N TYR A 48 -2.75 -15.40 -0.47
CA TYR A 48 -1.43 -15.06 0.04
C TYR A 48 -1.13 -13.57 -0.14
N SER A 49 -1.33 -13.05 -1.35
CA SER A 49 -1.16 -11.62 -1.70
C SER A 49 -2.16 -11.22 -2.78
N VAL A 50 -2.40 -9.92 -2.97
CA VAL A 50 -3.13 -9.43 -4.15
C VAL A 50 -2.17 -9.39 -5.33
N GLU A 51 -2.61 -9.96 -6.47
CA GLU A 51 -1.87 -9.94 -7.73
C GLU A 51 -2.63 -9.12 -8.78
N SER A 52 -1.94 -8.65 -9.82
CA SER A 52 -2.55 -7.87 -10.92
C SER A 52 -3.57 -8.67 -11.74
N THR A 53 -3.48 -9.99 -11.67
CA THR A 53 -4.40 -10.94 -12.32
C THR A 53 -4.87 -12.00 -11.35
N LEU A 54 -6.08 -12.52 -11.56
CA LEU A 54 -6.60 -13.61 -10.73
C LEU A 54 -5.75 -14.86 -10.89
N ASN A 55 -5.24 -15.37 -9.78
CA ASN A 55 -4.44 -16.57 -9.72
C ASN A 55 -5.11 -17.58 -8.76
N PRO A 56 -5.74 -18.66 -9.27
CA PRO A 56 -6.39 -19.67 -8.42
C PRO A 56 -5.42 -20.39 -7.47
N ASP A 57 -4.13 -20.39 -7.77
CA ASP A 57 -3.08 -21.02 -6.95
C ASP A 57 -2.46 -20.06 -5.92
N ASN A 58 -2.97 -18.82 -5.82
CA ASN A 58 -2.51 -17.80 -4.89
C ASN A 58 -3.00 -18.06 -3.46
N HIS A 59 -2.58 -19.19 -2.91
CA HIS A 59 -2.90 -19.60 -1.55
C HIS A 59 -1.62 -19.84 -0.74
N ASN A 60 -1.72 -19.66 0.57
CA ASN A 60 -0.61 -19.90 1.46
C ASN A 60 -0.15 -21.36 1.41
N TYR A 61 1.10 -21.61 1.03
CA TYR A 61 1.74 -22.93 0.99
C TYR A 61 0.98 -23.97 0.14
N GLY A 62 0.35 -23.58 -0.96
CA GLY A 62 -0.37 -24.50 -1.83
C GLY A 62 -1.63 -25.13 -1.23
N LYS A 63 -2.15 -24.56 -0.14
CA LYS A 63 -3.43 -24.96 0.47
C LYS A 63 -4.53 -24.06 -0.08
N THR A 64 -5.66 -24.65 -0.40
CA THR A 64 -6.88 -23.90 -0.73
C THR A 64 -7.21 -22.97 0.45
N GLY A 65 -7.38 -21.67 0.17
CA GLY A 65 -7.78 -20.68 1.16
C GLY A 65 -9.16 -21.00 1.75
N ARG A 66 -9.44 -20.47 2.94
CA ARG A 66 -10.80 -20.53 3.47
C ARG A 66 -11.73 -19.78 2.51
N PRO A 67 -12.94 -20.28 2.26
CA PRO A 67 -13.93 -19.54 1.48
C PRO A 67 -14.23 -18.18 2.10
N ALA A 68 -14.61 -17.21 1.28
CA ALA A 68 -15.09 -15.92 1.75
C ALA A 68 -16.24 -16.11 2.75
N SER A 69 -16.24 -15.32 3.81
CA SER A 69 -17.25 -15.34 4.87
C SER A 69 -17.95 -14.00 4.98
N VAL A 70 -19.20 -14.01 5.48
CA VAL A 70 -19.95 -12.80 5.76
C VAL A 70 -19.72 -12.38 7.20
N MET A 71 -19.34 -11.12 7.40
CA MET A 71 -19.08 -10.49 8.70
C MET A 71 -19.80 -9.16 8.80
N ASP A 72 -20.10 -8.70 10.02
CA ASP A 72 -20.49 -7.33 10.32
C ASP A 72 -19.25 -6.45 10.58
N ILE A 73 -19.45 -5.14 10.70
CA ILE A 73 -18.34 -4.20 10.88
C ILE A 73 -17.64 -4.39 12.23
N ASP A 74 -18.38 -4.70 13.28
CA ASP A 74 -17.81 -4.90 14.62
C ASP A 74 -16.85 -6.10 14.60
N THR A 75 -17.26 -7.21 13.99
CA THR A 75 -16.39 -8.39 13.81
C THR A 75 -15.14 -8.06 12.97
N LEU A 76 -15.28 -7.24 11.91
CA LEU A 76 -14.14 -6.83 11.09
C LEU A 76 -13.13 -5.96 11.84
N LEU A 77 -13.60 -5.12 12.76
CA LEU A 77 -12.75 -4.23 13.55
C LEU A 77 -12.13 -4.94 14.77
N ASP A 78 -12.80 -5.98 15.30
CA ASP A 78 -12.28 -6.78 16.42
C ASP A 78 -11.14 -7.73 16.01
N ASP A 79 -10.85 -7.85 14.71
CA ASP A 79 -9.78 -8.71 14.18
C ASP A 79 -8.38 -8.05 14.25
N GLU A 80 -8.17 -7.17 15.25
CA GLU A 80 -6.92 -6.44 15.49
C GLU A 80 -5.70 -7.36 15.62
N ASP A 81 -5.91 -8.60 16.08
CA ASP A 81 -4.83 -9.58 16.31
C ASP A 81 -4.32 -10.20 14.99
N PHE A 82 -5.02 -10.01 13.86
CA PHE A 82 -4.76 -10.74 12.62
C PHE A 82 -4.60 -9.86 11.37
N ALA A 83 -4.97 -8.58 11.41
CA ALA A 83 -4.88 -7.71 10.25
C ALA A 83 -4.37 -6.31 10.60
N ASP A 84 -3.36 -5.84 9.87
CA ASP A 84 -2.86 -4.46 10.00
C ASP A 84 -3.71 -3.46 9.19
N TYR A 85 -4.39 -3.93 8.14
CA TYR A 85 -5.14 -3.12 7.20
C TYR A 85 -6.47 -3.77 6.85
N LEU A 86 -7.52 -2.97 6.77
CA LEU A 86 -8.83 -3.35 6.26
C LEU A 86 -9.13 -2.58 4.97
N TYR A 87 -9.42 -3.29 3.88
CA TYR A 87 -9.84 -2.73 2.60
C TYR A 87 -11.30 -3.08 2.36
N ILE A 88 -12.14 -2.07 2.09
CA ILE A 88 -13.57 -2.23 1.87
C ILE A 88 -13.96 -1.69 0.49
N PHE A 89 -14.49 -2.54 -0.37
CA PHE A 89 -15.16 -2.13 -1.60
C PHE A 89 -16.62 -1.77 -1.28
N THR A 90 -16.94 -0.50 -1.42
CA THR A 90 -18.24 0.07 -1.01
C THR A 90 -19.29 -0.05 -2.11
N GLN A 91 -20.56 0.19 -1.78
CA GLN A 91 -21.67 0.11 -2.73
C GLN A 91 -21.61 1.16 -3.85
N ASP A 92 -20.84 2.24 -3.67
CA ASP A 92 -20.56 3.26 -4.69
C ASP A 92 -19.32 2.92 -5.55
N ASN A 93 -18.87 1.66 -5.51
CA ASN A 93 -17.75 1.11 -6.29
C ASN A 93 -16.41 1.82 -6.02
N ARG A 94 -16.14 2.14 -4.76
CA ARG A 94 -14.89 2.74 -4.33
C ARG A 94 -14.19 1.88 -3.29
N TRP A 95 -12.88 1.80 -3.37
CA TRP A 95 -12.07 1.22 -2.33
C TRP A 95 -11.84 2.23 -1.20
N LYS A 96 -12.17 1.80 0.00
CA LYS A 96 -11.79 2.47 1.25
C LYS A 96 -10.82 1.60 2.01
N PHE A 97 -9.93 2.21 2.80
CA PHE A 97 -9.04 1.46 3.67
C PHE A 97 -8.95 2.10 5.05
N LEU A 98 -8.61 1.25 6.01
CA LEU A 98 -8.36 1.59 7.39
C LEU A 98 -7.04 0.92 7.82
N CYS A 99 -6.15 1.66 8.45
CA CYS A 99 -4.99 1.10 9.14
C CYS A 99 -5.38 0.79 10.58
N LEU A 100 -5.46 -0.49 10.94
CA LEU A 100 -5.94 -0.94 12.25
C LEU A 100 -4.88 -0.76 13.34
N THR A 101 -3.60 -0.64 12.96
CA THR A 101 -2.48 -0.40 13.88
C THR A 101 -2.19 1.09 14.11
N SER A 102 -2.93 1.99 13.46
CA SER A 102 -2.77 3.44 13.62
C SER A 102 -3.55 3.95 14.83
N GLU A 103 -2.97 4.87 15.60
CA GLU A 103 -3.67 5.57 16.67
C GLU A 103 -4.88 6.38 16.16
N GLU A 104 -4.79 6.86 14.91
CA GLU A 104 -5.87 7.54 14.21
C GLU A 104 -6.51 6.56 13.21
N MET A 105 -7.51 5.82 13.66
CA MET A 105 -8.32 4.96 12.79
C MET A 105 -9.27 5.82 11.95
N GLU A 106 -8.83 6.21 10.76
CA GLU A 106 -9.62 6.99 9.82
C GLU A 106 -9.83 6.18 8.53
N LEU A 107 -11.10 6.04 8.14
CA LEU A 107 -11.46 5.39 6.87
C LEU A 107 -11.16 6.35 5.72
N LYS A 108 -10.14 6.02 4.91
CA LYS A 108 -9.67 6.83 3.78
C LYS A 108 -10.06 6.19 2.45
N ASP A 109 -10.28 7.03 1.45
CA ASP A 109 -10.40 6.57 0.07
C ASP A 109 -9.01 6.15 -0.44
N VAL A 110 -8.90 4.94 -1.01
CA VAL A 110 -7.62 4.39 -1.48
C VAL A 110 -7.00 5.27 -2.56
N LYS A 111 -7.80 5.68 -3.54
CA LYS A 111 -7.32 6.51 -4.65
C LYS A 111 -6.84 7.88 -4.18
N ASP A 112 -7.61 8.52 -3.31
CA ASP A 112 -7.25 9.84 -2.77
C ASP A 112 -5.98 9.74 -1.90
N ALA A 113 -5.86 8.69 -1.11
CA ALA A 113 -4.68 8.44 -0.27
C ALA A 113 -3.42 8.15 -1.10
N LEU A 114 -3.52 7.35 -2.17
CA LEU A 114 -2.41 7.11 -3.08
C LEU A 114 -1.94 8.39 -3.80
N GLN A 115 -2.87 9.30 -4.11
CA GLN A 115 -2.53 10.59 -4.72
C GLN A 115 -1.89 11.57 -3.73
N ALA A 116 -2.32 11.54 -2.46
CA ALA A 116 -1.79 12.41 -1.42
C ALA A 116 -0.41 11.96 -0.92
N ASP A 117 -0.15 10.66 -0.97
CA ASP A 117 1.11 10.07 -0.51
C ASP A 117 2.09 10.00 -1.69
N ASN A 118 3.12 10.84 -1.68
CA ASN A 118 4.18 10.86 -2.70
C ASN A 118 5.15 9.67 -2.61
N GLN A 119 4.82 8.64 -1.84
CA GLN A 119 5.64 7.44 -1.78
C GLN A 119 5.58 6.64 -3.08
N GLN A 120 6.61 5.88 -3.34
CA GLN A 120 6.71 5.04 -4.53
C GLN A 120 5.68 3.91 -4.48
N VAL A 121 4.86 3.84 -5.51
CA VAL A 121 3.93 2.73 -5.71
C VAL A 121 4.68 1.57 -6.36
N PHE A 122 4.62 0.39 -5.76
CA PHE A 122 5.12 -0.82 -6.39
C PHE A 122 4.14 -1.27 -7.48
N ASP A 123 4.59 -1.23 -8.73
CA ASP A 123 3.83 -1.74 -9.87
C ASP A 123 4.44 -3.09 -10.32
N PRO A 124 3.77 -4.22 -10.10
CA PRO A 124 4.28 -5.53 -10.51
C PRO A 124 4.37 -5.68 -12.03
N ASP A 125 3.62 -4.90 -12.82
CA ASP A 125 3.68 -4.88 -14.28
C ASP A 125 4.88 -4.05 -14.78
N ASP A 126 5.40 -3.13 -13.95
CA ASP A 126 6.65 -2.40 -14.18
C ASP A 126 7.50 -2.34 -12.90
N PRO A 127 8.16 -3.43 -12.53
CA PRO A 127 8.95 -3.52 -11.30
C PRO A 127 10.10 -2.50 -11.24
N ASN A 128 10.45 -1.89 -12.38
CA ASN A 128 11.48 -0.86 -12.46
C ASN A 128 10.90 0.57 -12.52
N ALA A 129 9.59 0.75 -12.37
CA ALA A 129 8.95 2.06 -12.42
C ALA A 129 9.58 3.04 -11.41
N TRP A 130 9.87 2.56 -10.20
CA TRP A 130 10.53 3.34 -9.16
C TRP A 130 11.93 3.80 -9.58
N LEU A 131 12.73 2.90 -10.19
CA LEU A 131 14.08 3.23 -10.65
C LEU A 131 14.04 4.26 -11.76
N LYS A 132 13.06 4.15 -12.69
CA LYS A 132 12.85 5.15 -13.74
C LYS A 132 12.49 6.51 -13.15
N ALA A 133 11.62 6.55 -12.14
CA ALA A 133 11.23 7.78 -11.45
C ALA A 133 12.43 8.42 -10.72
N GLU A 134 13.25 7.63 -10.04
CA GLU A 134 14.48 8.11 -9.38
C GLU A 134 15.49 8.64 -10.40
N LEU A 135 15.74 7.89 -11.49
CA LEU A 135 16.63 8.35 -12.56
C LEU A 135 16.17 9.66 -13.17
N GLN A 136 14.84 9.85 -13.37
CA GLN A 136 14.31 11.11 -13.88
C GLN A 136 14.57 12.29 -12.95
N LYS A 137 14.54 12.09 -11.62
CA LYS A 137 14.91 13.15 -10.66
C LYS A 137 16.38 13.56 -10.80
N PHE A 138 17.28 12.60 -11.06
CA PHE A 138 18.71 12.88 -11.27
C PHE A 138 18.98 13.51 -12.64
N LEU A 139 18.20 13.17 -13.65
CA LEU A 139 18.37 13.67 -15.03
C LEU A 139 17.62 14.99 -15.27
N ALA A 140 16.78 15.44 -14.31
CA ALA A 140 16.12 16.74 -14.41
C ALA A 140 17.17 17.86 -14.50
N PRO A 141 16.99 18.88 -15.37
CA PRO A 141 17.89 20.01 -15.46
C PRO A 141 18.15 20.65 -14.10
N VAL A 142 19.40 21.05 -13.85
CA VAL A 142 19.88 21.58 -12.56
C VAL A 142 19.20 22.87 -12.10
N GLU A 143 18.35 23.47 -12.95
CA GLU A 143 17.65 24.73 -12.68
C GLU A 143 16.78 24.76 -11.42
N ASN A 144 16.45 23.60 -10.83
CA ASN A 144 15.63 23.48 -9.62
C ASN A 144 16.31 22.75 -8.45
N ARG A 145 17.62 22.57 -8.48
CA ARG A 145 18.32 22.07 -7.29
C ARG A 145 18.64 23.27 -6.40
N GLU A 146 18.01 23.35 -5.23
CA GLU A 146 18.52 24.20 -4.14
C GLU A 146 19.95 23.72 -3.83
N ILE A 147 20.93 24.54 -4.24
CA ILE A 147 22.32 24.37 -3.87
C ILE A 147 22.38 24.75 -2.40
N LEU A 148 22.39 23.76 -1.51
CA LEU A 148 22.72 23.99 -0.12
C LEU A 148 24.11 24.62 -0.09
N PRO A 149 24.31 25.78 0.57
CA PRO A 149 25.63 26.39 0.67
C PRO A 149 26.59 25.39 1.32
N ILE A 150 27.71 25.15 0.64
CA ILE A 150 28.83 24.42 1.24
C ILE A 150 29.28 25.30 2.41
N ALA A 151 29.21 24.78 3.63
CA ALA A 151 29.81 25.46 4.77
C ALA A 151 31.29 25.55 4.50
N ASP A 152 31.80 26.78 4.30
CA ASP A 152 33.21 27.06 4.20
C ASP A 152 33.83 26.61 5.53
N GLY A 153 34.62 25.53 5.45
CA GLY A 153 35.47 25.11 6.56
C GLY A 153 36.50 26.18 6.79
N GLU A 154 36.40 26.87 7.91
CA GLU A 154 37.47 27.73 8.40
C GLU A 154 38.70 26.85 8.66
N ASP A 155 39.68 26.95 7.76
CA ASP A 155 41.06 26.52 8.01
C ASP A 155 41.61 27.39 9.15
N SER A 156 41.61 26.89 10.35
CA SER A 156 42.41 27.42 11.42
C SER A 156 43.81 26.80 11.35
N ASP A 157 44.68 27.44 10.59
CA ASP A 157 46.11 27.30 10.74
C ASP A 157 46.52 27.84 12.12
N GLU A 158 46.66 26.99 13.11
CA GLU A 158 47.36 27.29 14.32
C GLU A 158 48.81 26.80 14.22
N ASP A 159 49.71 27.80 14.11
CA ASP A 159 51.12 27.79 14.21
C ASP A 159 51.69 26.80 15.23
N LEU A 160 52.42 25.80 14.75
CA LEU A 160 53.27 24.94 15.56
C LEU A 160 54.61 25.61 15.73
N VAL A 161 54.74 26.49 16.72
CA VAL A 161 56.04 27.08 17.12
C VAL A 161 56.82 26.05 17.89
N MET A 162 57.86 25.50 17.22
CA MET A 162 58.92 24.76 17.86
C MET A 162 59.72 25.67 18.79
N ARG A 163 59.79 25.32 20.06
CA ARG A 163 60.89 25.81 20.98
C ARG A 163 61.77 24.63 21.40
N MET A 164 63.01 24.84 21.12
CA MET A 164 64.15 24.01 21.59
C MET A 164 64.22 23.98 23.10
#